data_9b18c9679acb4ea40467f05207862f1f
#
_entry.id   9b18c9679acb4ea40467f05207862f1f
#
_cell.length_a   1.000
_cell.length_b   1.000
_cell.length_c   1.000
_cell.angle_alpha   90.00
_cell.angle_beta   90.00
_cell.angle_gamma   90.00
#
_symmetry.space_group_name_H-M   'P 1'
#
loop_
_entity.id
_entity.type
_entity.pdbx_description
1 polymer ?
#
loop_
_entity_poly.entity_id
_entity_poly.type
_entity_poly.pdbx_seq_one_letter_code
_entity_poly.pdbx_strand_id
1 'polypeptide(L)'
;MNVVAFGAIEDAELEENAYDVIYLNGSSSYMEDLTRAFDVCKKALKPNGTFISLDVPKESAFGFMYLLAKEVGTFDHPFLNGVMPKLPYPHELCCAGVWHSTEEKIDVLKALGFHDFDFYQTLLKNPMYTNEDVEDVVPGYQSGGYVAIIAHK
;
A
#
# COMPACT_ATOMS: atom_id res chain seq x y z
N MET A 1 -3.94 24.57 9.83
CA MET A 1 -5.34 24.43 9.34
C MET A 1 -5.44 23.05 8.69
N ASN A 2 -6.39 22.22 9.09
CA ASN A 2 -6.58 20.92 8.44
C ASN A 2 -7.51 21.12 7.24
N VAL A 3 -7.05 20.71 6.06
CA VAL A 3 -7.84 20.74 4.82
C VAL A 3 -8.16 19.29 4.45
N VAL A 4 -9.43 19.01 4.13
CA VAL A 4 -9.87 17.74 3.57
C VAL A 4 -10.34 18.00 2.16
N ALA A 5 -9.79 17.27 1.19
CA ALA A 5 -10.18 17.33 -0.21
C ALA A 5 -10.61 15.93 -0.69
N PHE A 6 -11.51 15.89 -1.65
CA PHE A 6 -11.97 14.67 -2.31
C PHE A 6 -11.42 14.64 -3.73
N GLY A 7 -10.85 13.51 -4.14
CA GLY A 7 -10.33 13.30 -5.51
C GLY A 7 -9.25 12.22 -5.56
N ALA A 8 -8.85 11.87 -6.77
CA ALA A 8 -7.70 11.01 -7.01
C ALA A 8 -6.40 11.81 -6.79
N ILE A 9 -5.40 11.19 -6.20
CA ILE A 9 -4.09 11.83 -5.97
C ILE A 9 -3.39 12.16 -7.30
N GLU A 10 -3.63 11.37 -8.34
CA GLU A 10 -3.09 11.57 -9.68
C GLU A 10 -3.49 12.92 -10.30
N ASP A 11 -4.62 13.46 -9.87
CA ASP A 11 -5.18 14.74 -10.35
C ASP A 11 -5.10 15.85 -9.29
N ALA A 12 -4.49 15.58 -8.13
CA ALA A 12 -4.43 16.54 -7.05
C ALA A 12 -3.45 17.71 -7.37
N GLU A 13 -3.91 18.93 -7.14
CA GLU A 13 -3.07 20.12 -7.18
C GLU A 13 -2.58 20.42 -5.76
N LEU A 14 -1.38 19.90 -5.42
CA LEU A 14 -0.72 20.16 -4.16
C LEU A 14 0.30 21.29 -4.31
N GLU A 15 0.48 22.08 -3.26
CA GLU A 15 1.51 23.12 -3.21
C GLU A 15 2.91 22.46 -3.27
N GLU A 16 3.74 22.91 -4.21
CA GLU A 16 5.08 22.39 -4.40
C GLU A 16 6.01 22.73 -3.22
N ASN A 17 6.86 21.78 -2.84
CA ASN A 17 7.84 21.91 -1.75
C ASN A 17 7.22 22.41 -0.43
N ALA A 18 5.99 21.99 -0.13
CA ALA A 18 5.24 22.47 1.04
C ALA A 18 5.25 21.49 2.21
N TYR A 19 5.43 20.19 1.96
CA TYR A 19 5.25 19.14 2.96
C TYR A 19 6.58 18.52 3.39
N ASP A 20 6.75 18.33 4.70
CA ASP A 20 7.90 17.62 5.28
C ASP A 20 7.73 16.10 5.16
N VAL A 21 6.49 15.63 5.24
CA VAL A 21 6.12 14.21 5.15
C VAL A 21 4.85 14.06 4.33
N ILE A 22 4.84 13.09 3.42
CA ILE A 22 3.62 12.58 2.78
C ILE A 22 3.44 11.13 3.17
N TYR A 23 2.25 10.81 3.65
CA TYR A 23 1.89 9.50 4.18
C TYR A 23 0.69 8.93 3.45
N LEU A 24 0.89 7.80 2.78
CA LEU A 24 -0.13 7.02 2.09
C LEU A 24 -0.40 5.75 2.88
N ASN A 25 -1.62 5.54 3.33
CA ASN A 25 -2.01 4.37 4.11
C ASN A 25 -3.15 3.62 3.46
N GLY A 26 -2.88 2.42 2.95
CA GLY A 26 -3.86 1.56 2.29
C GLY A 26 -4.46 2.17 1.02
N SER A 27 -3.79 3.14 0.40
CA SER A 27 -4.32 3.90 -0.74
C SER A 27 -3.64 3.59 -2.06
N SER A 28 -2.37 3.17 -2.06
CA SER A 28 -1.65 2.90 -3.31
C SER A 28 -2.23 1.74 -4.10
N SER A 29 -2.93 0.81 -3.45
CA SER A 29 -3.67 -0.26 -4.11
C SER A 29 -4.88 0.21 -4.95
N TYR A 30 -5.24 1.48 -4.87
CA TYR A 30 -6.35 2.08 -5.65
C TYR A 30 -5.88 3.08 -6.69
N MET A 31 -4.56 3.30 -6.82
CA MET A 31 -3.98 4.20 -7.80
C MET A 31 -3.76 3.43 -9.11
N GLU A 32 -4.36 3.89 -10.20
CA GLU A 32 -4.17 3.27 -11.52
C GLU A 32 -2.80 3.62 -12.12
N ASP A 33 -2.34 4.84 -11.90
CA ASP A 33 -1.03 5.34 -12.36
C ASP A 33 -0.14 5.72 -11.18
N LEU A 34 0.60 4.74 -10.67
CA LEU A 34 1.57 4.96 -9.57
C LEU A 34 2.60 6.03 -9.91
N THR A 35 3.05 6.10 -11.17
CA THR A 35 4.07 7.06 -11.57
C THR A 35 3.55 8.48 -11.43
N ARG A 36 2.34 8.72 -11.93
CA ARG A 36 1.69 10.04 -11.82
C ARG A 36 1.38 10.39 -10.36
N ALA A 37 0.81 9.45 -9.60
CA ALA A 37 0.49 9.65 -8.18
C ALA A 37 1.74 9.99 -7.35
N PHE A 38 2.81 9.22 -7.52
CA PHE A 38 4.04 9.43 -6.77
C PHE A 38 4.82 10.68 -7.24
N ASP A 39 4.71 11.07 -8.52
CA ASP A 39 5.26 12.33 -9.01
C ASP A 39 4.57 13.56 -8.38
N VAL A 40 3.25 13.52 -8.24
CA VAL A 40 2.49 14.55 -7.49
C VAL A 40 3.00 14.64 -6.05
N CYS A 41 3.15 13.52 -5.37
CA CYS A 41 3.71 13.47 -4.01
C CYS A 41 5.13 14.04 -3.97
N LYS A 42 5.99 13.65 -4.92
CA LYS A 42 7.37 14.13 -4.98
C LYS A 42 7.45 15.64 -5.15
N LYS A 43 6.66 16.21 -6.06
CA LYS A 43 6.63 17.67 -6.28
C LYS A 43 6.22 18.42 -5.02
N ALA A 44 5.23 17.90 -4.30
CA ALA A 44 4.70 18.50 -3.08
C ALA A 44 5.65 18.39 -1.87
N LEU A 45 6.50 17.36 -1.80
CA LEU A 45 7.51 17.22 -0.76
C LEU A 45 8.59 18.30 -0.85
N LYS A 46 9.01 18.83 0.31
CA LYS A 46 10.20 19.66 0.43
C LYS A 46 11.46 18.88 0.04
N PRO A 47 12.58 19.56 -0.31
CA PRO A 47 13.89 18.92 -0.40
C PRO A 47 14.19 18.15 0.91
N ASN A 48 14.65 16.91 0.79
CA ASN A 48 14.84 15.95 1.90
C ASN A 48 13.55 15.59 2.65
N GLY A 49 12.38 15.86 2.11
CA GLY A 49 11.10 15.42 2.67
C GLY A 49 10.93 13.90 2.58
N THR A 50 10.14 13.35 3.49
CA THR A 50 9.93 11.91 3.64
C THR A 50 8.63 11.46 2.99
N PHE A 51 8.71 10.47 2.12
CA PHE A 51 7.56 9.74 1.58
C PHE A 51 7.40 8.43 2.32
N ILE A 52 6.17 8.12 2.73
CA ILE A 52 5.83 6.87 3.41
C ILE A 52 4.61 6.25 2.73
N SER A 53 4.74 5.02 2.25
CA SER A 53 3.62 4.24 1.73
C SER A 53 3.46 2.95 2.52
N LEU A 54 2.28 2.76 3.13
CA LEU A 54 1.90 1.52 3.80
C LEU A 54 0.77 0.86 3.03
N ASP A 55 0.94 -0.41 2.69
CA ASP A 55 -0.09 -1.12 1.94
C ASP A 55 0.06 -2.65 2.01
N VAL A 56 -0.97 -3.34 1.54
CA VAL A 56 -0.94 -4.78 1.30
C VAL A 56 -0.23 -5.04 -0.03
N PRO A 57 0.91 -5.73 -0.06
CA PRO A 57 1.57 -6.09 -1.31
C PRO A 57 0.76 -7.13 -2.09
N LYS A 58 0.69 -6.97 -3.41
CA LYS A 58 0.06 -7.91 -4.34
C LYS A 58 0.60 -9.34 -4.19
N GLU A 59 1.91 -9.47 -3.97
CA GLU A 59 2.63 -10.73 -3.81
C GLU A 59 2.50 -11.37 -2.42
N SER A 60 1.90 -10.68 -1.46
CA SER A 60 1.68 -11.22 -0.11
C SER A 60 0.54 -12.23 -0.06
N ALA A 61 0.46 -12.99 1.05
CA ALA A 61 -0.66 -13.90 1.28
C ALA A 61 -2.02 -13.18 1.25
N PHE A 62 -2.08 -11.95 1.79
CA PHE A 62 -3.28 -11.11 1.73
C PHE A 62 -3.57 -10.63 0.31
N GLY A 63 -2.57 -10.13 -0.40
CA GLY A 63 -2.71 -9.66 -1.78
C GLY A 63 -3.19 -10.78 -2.70
N PHE A 64 -2.60 -11.97 -2.58
CA PHE A 64 -3.03 -13.14 -3.34
C PHE A 64 -4.48 -13.55 -3.03
N MET A 65 -4.87 -13.55 -1.75
CA MET A 65 -6.24 -13.81 -1.33
C MET A 65 -7.23 -12.80 -1.92
N TYR A 66 -6.87 -11.51 -1.91
CA TYR A 66 -7.71 -10.46 -2.49
C TYR A 66 -7.83 -10.56 -4.00
N LEU A 67 -6.74 -10.87 -4.70
CA LEU A 67 -6.76 -11.10 -6.14
C LEU A 67 -7.63 -12.30 -6.51
N LEU A 68 -7.52 -13.40 -5.76
CA LEU A 68 -8.36 -14.57 -5.98
C LEU A 68 -9.84 -14.25 -5.72
N ALA A 69 -10.16 -13.56 -4.61
CA ALA A 69 -11.53 -13.16 -4.30
C ALA A 69 -12.12 -12.22 -5.36
N LYS A 70 -11.32 -11.31 -5.91
CA LYS A 70 -11.70 -10.43 -7.02
C LYS A 70 -12.02 -11.24 -8.27
N GLU A 71 -11.19 -12.20 -8.63
CA GLU A 71 -11.34 -13.03 -9.83
C GLU A 71 -12.58 -13.94 -9.76
N VAL A 72 -12.80 -14.58 -8.61
CA VAL A 72 -13.95 -15.50 -8.43
C VAL A 72 -15.23 -14.81 -7.98
N GLY A 73 -15.18 -13.53 -7.67
CA GLY A 73 -16.34 -12.71 -7.30
C GLY A 73 -16.87 -12.91 -5.88
N THR A 74 -16.13 -13.61 -5.01
CA THR A 74 -16.54 -13.89 -3.63
C THR A 74 -15.37 -14.28 -2.74
N PHE A 75 -15.47 -14.04 -1.44
CA PHE A 75 -14.60 -14.66 -0.44
C PHE A 75 -15.09 -16.07 -0.02
N ASP A 76 -16.32 -16.42 -0.31
CA ASP A 76 -16.86 -17.77 -0.05
C ASP A 76 -16.47 -18.73 -1.18
N HIS A 77 -15.20 -19.10 -1.20
CA HIS A 77 -14.64 -20.02 -2.19
C HIS A 77 -13.82 -21.11 -1.48
N PRO A 78 -13.92 -22.39 -1.91
CA PRO A 78 -13.21 -23.50 -1.24
C PRO A 78 -11.70 -23.29 -1.07
N PHE A 79 -11.02 -22.63 -2.01
CA PHE A 79 -9.58 -22.34 -1.93
C PHE A 79 -9.22 -21.28 -0.88
N LEU A 80 -10.20 -20.50 -0.42
CA LEU A 80 -10.01 -19.52 0.65
C LEU A 80 -10.30 -20.08 2.05
N ASN A 81 -10.85 -21.31 2.13
CA ASN A 81 -11.10 -21.97 3.40
C ASN A 81 -9.78 -22.20 4.16
N GLY A 82 -9.73 -21.76 5.41
CA GLY A 82 -8.56 -21.88 6.27
C GLY A 82 -7.45 -20.86 6.04
N VAL A 83 -7.68 -19.86 5.16
CA VAL A 83 -6.76 -18.71 4.97
C VAL A 83 -7.44 -17.36 5.20
N MET A 84 -8.78 -17.33 5.28
CA MET A 84 -9.53 -16.08 5.49
C MET A 84 -9.44 -15.61 6.93
N PRO A 85 -9.22 -14.31 7.18
CA PRO A 85 -9.38 -13.72 8.50
C PRO A 85 -10.85 -13.78 8.93
N LYS A 86 -11.10 -13.75 10.25
CA LYS A 86 -12.48 -13.74 10.82
C LYS A 86 -13.28 -12.51 10.39
N LEU A 87 -12.60 -11.39 10.22
CA LEU A 87 -13.16 -10.14 9.71
C LEU A 87 -12.42 -9.77 8.41
N PRO A 88 -12.86 -10.28 7.28
CA PRO A 88 -12.21 -9.99 6.01
C PRO A 88 -12.42 -8.53 5.59
N TYR A 89 -11.53 -8.07 4.75
CA TYR A 89 -11.66 -6.78 4.07
C TYR A 89 -12.95 -6.75 3.22
N PRO A 90 -13.67 -5.62 3.12
CA PRO A 90 -14.89 -5.55 2.31
C PRO A 90 -14.63 -5.96 0.86
N HIS A 91 -15.46 -6.87 0.34
CA HIS A 91 -15.28 -7.44 -1.00
C HIS A 91 -15.32 -6.38 -2.11
N GLU A 92 -16.19 -5.37 -1.97
CA GLU A 92 -16.32 -4.27 -2.92
C GLU A 92 -15.01 -3.46 -3.03
N LEU A 93 -14.35 -3.22 -1.90
CA LEU A 93 -13.07 -2.53 -1.86
C LEU A 93 -11.95 -3.41 -2.44
N CYS A 94 -12.00 -4.72 -2.17
CA CYS A 94 -11.08 -5.68 -2.77
C CYS A 94 -11.19 -5.67 -4.31
N CYS A 95 -12.41 -5.67 -4.84
CA CYS A 95 -12.66 -5.63 -6.29
C CYS A 95 -12.24 -4.30 -6.93
N ALA A 96 -12.36 -3.20 -6.23
CA ALA A 96 -11.95 -1.88 -6.71
C ALA A 96 -10.41 -1.71 -6.75
N GLY A 97 -9.66 -2.52 -6.01
CA GLY A 97 -8.20 -2.43 -5.96
C GLY A 97 -7.53 -2.84 -7.27
N VAL A 98 -6.47 -2.12 -7.63
CA VAL A 98 -5.56 -2.45 -8.74
C VAL A 98 -4.47 -3.42 -8.27
N TRP A 99 -4.07 -3.30 -7.03
CA TRP A 99 -3.08 -4.13 -6.32
C TRP A 99 -1.69 -4.12 -6.97
N HIS A 100 -0.78 -3.40 -6.38
CA HIS A 100 0.61 -3.30 -6.83
C HIS A 100 1.55 -4.13 -5.95
N SER A 101 2.63 -4.63 -6.54
CA SER A 101 3.69 -5.25 -5.77
C SER A 101 4.57 -4.21 -5.07
N THR A 102 5.32 -4.65 -4.06
CA THR A 102 6.32 -3.79 -3.41
C THR A 102 7.40 -3.36 -4.40
N GLU A 103 7.87 -4.28 -5.24
CA GLU A 103 8.90 -3.99 -6.25
C GLU A 103 8.39 -2.98 -7.30
N GLU A 104 7.15 -3.09 -7.80
CA GLU A 104 6.57 -2.09 -8.70
C GLU A 104 6.62 -0.68 -8.08
N LYS A 105 6.27 -0.54 -6.80
CA LYS A 105 6.31 0.74 -6.09
C LYS A 105 7.75 1.26 -5.93
N ILE A 106 8.70 0.39 -5.57
CA ILE A 106 10.12 0.72 -5.42
C ILE A 106 10.70 1.20 -6.75
N ASP A 107 10.40 0.52 -7.85
CA ASP A 107 10.90 0.87 -9.17
C ASP A 107 10.39 2.25 -9.62
N VAL A 108 9.10 2.54 -9.40
CA VAL A 108 8.54 3.86 -9.67
C VAL A 108 9.20 4.94 -8.81
N LEU A 109 9.38 4.71 -7.51
CA LEU A 109 10.01 5.66 -6.60
C LEU A 109 11.46 5.93 -7.02
N LYS A 110 12.24 4.89 -7.35
CA LYS A 110 13.62 5.04 -7.86
C LYS A 110 13.66 5.81 -9.18
N ALA A 111 12.77 5.49 -10.13
CA ALA A 111 12.69 6.17 -11.41
C ALA A 111 12.37 7.67 -11.25
N LEU A 112 11.57 8.02 -10.26
CA LEU A 112 11.29 9.40 -9.87
C LEU A 112 12.46 10.05 -9.10
N GLY A 113 13.49 9.30 -8.68
CA GLY A 113 14.67 9.82 -8.00
C GLY A 113 14.51 9.93 -6.48
N PHE A 114 13.63 9.14 -5.88
CA PHE A 114 13.67 8.92 -4.43
C PHE A 114 14.88 8.06 -4.07
N HIS A 115 15.40 8.25 -2.87
CA HIS A 115 16.60 7.57 -2.35
C HIS A 115 16.48 7.22 -0.87
N ASP A 116 17.49 6.57 -0.29
CA ASP A 116 17.58 6.20 1.13
C ASP A 116 16.35 5.46 1.62
N PHE A 117 16.14 4.26 1.05
CA PHE A 117 14.97 3.43 1.32
C PHE A 117 15.11 2.65 2.62
N ASP A 118 14.09 2.73 3.47
CA ASP A 118 13.86 1.82 4.59
C ASP A 118 12.56 1.04 4.39
N PHE A 119 12.56 -0.21 4.87
CA PHE A 119 11.42 -1.12 4.72
C PHE A 119 11.08 -1.77 6.05
N TYR A 120 9.78 -1.82 6.33
CA TYR A 120 9.25 -2.53 7.49
C TYR A 120 8.02 -3.33 7.08
N GLN A 121 7.82 -4.45 7.76
CA GLN A 121 6.71 -5.36 7.46
C GLN A 121 6.09 -5.94 8.71
N THR A 122 4.83 -6.33 8.62
CA THR A 122 4.06 -7.05 9.63
C THR A 122 3.07 -7.99 8.96
N LEU A 123 2.21 -8.66 9.72
CA LEU A 123 1.27 -9.67 9.22
C LEU A 123 2.01 -10.80 8.49
N LEU A 124 2.99 -11.38 9.18
CA LEU A 124 3.83 -12.48 8.67
C LEU A 124 3.17 -13.86 8.80
N LYS A 125 2.17 -13.97 9.66
CA LYS A 125 1.41 -15.20 9.87
C LYS A 125 0.37 -15.42 8.75
N ASN A 126 -0.20 -16.62 8.71
CA ASN A 126 -1.34 -16.90 7.85
C ASN A 126 -2.47 -15.88 8.12
N PRO A 127 -3.10 -15.31 7.08
CA PRO A 127 -4.18 -14.33 7.22
C PRO A 127 -5.32 -14.71 8.17
N MET A 128 -5.61 -16.00 8.33
CA MET A 128 -6.63 -16.48 9.27
C MET A 128 -6.43 -16.03 10.73
N TYR A 129 -5.18 -15.71 11.12
CA TYR A 129 -4.83 -15.31 12.49
C TYR A 129 -4.79 -13.79 12.69
N THR A 130 -5.02 -12.99 11.67
CA THR A 130 -4.84 -11.53 11.69
C THR A 130 -5.60 -10.81 12.79
N ASN A 131 -6.78 -11.31 13.17
CA ASN A 131 -7.61 -10.69 14.19
C ASN A 131 -7.44 -11.32 15.59
N GLU A 132 -6.50 -12.22 15.76
CA GLU A 132 -6.28 -12.94 17.03
C GLU A 132 -5.11 -12.36 17.82
N ASP A 133 -4.04 -11.99 17.14
CA ASP A 133 -2.80 -11.49 17.72
C ASP A 133 -2.36 -10.18 17.07
N VAL A 134 -1.70 -9.33 17.85
CA VAL A 134 -0.89 -8.22 17.32
C VAL A 134 0.48 -8.76 16.95
N GLU A 135 0.90 -8.56 15.71
CA GLU A 135 2.23 -8.95 15.25
C GLU A 135 3.21 -7.77 15.33
N ASP A 136 4.43 -8.07 15.73
CA ASP A 136 5.51 -7.09 15.75
C ASP A 136 5.86 -6.62 14.34
N VAL A 137 6.31 -5.37 14.25
CA VAL A 137 6.90 -4.82 13.02
C VAL A 137 8.37 -5.22 12.97
N VAL A 138 8.79 -5.77 11.83
CA VAL A 138 10.18 -6.17 11.60
C VAL A 138 10.74 -5.52 10.33
N PRO A 139 12.07 -5.33 10.22
CA PRO A 139 12.69 -4.83 8.99
C PRO A 139 12.46 -5.78 7.80
N GLY A 140 12.40 -5.20 6.59
CA GLY A 140 12.23 -5.92 5.33
C GLY A 140 10.84 -5.77 4.72
N TYR A 141 10.61 -6.44 3.57
CA TYR A 141 9.35 -6.36 2.81
C TYR A 141 8.96 -7.65 2.07
N GLN A 142 9.78 -8.71 2.19
CA GLN A 142 9.66 -9.89 1.32
C GLN A 142 8.53 -10.85 1.72
N SER A 143 8.00 -10.74 2.94
CA SER A 143 7.10 -11.74 3.51
C SER A 143 5.85 -11.15 4.16
N GLY A 144 5.84 -9.85 4.43
CA GLY A 144 4.76 -9.20 5.18
C GLY A 144 3.46 -9.08 4.40
N GLY A 145 2.36 -9.30 5.07
CA GLY A 145 1.02 -9.01 4.54
C GLY A 145 0.70 -7.51 4.53
N TYR A 146 1.48 -6.71 5.25
CA TYR A 146 1.44 -5.26 5.25
C TYR A 146 2.85 -4.70 5.29
N VAL A 147 3.18 -3.84 4.33
CA VAL A 147 4.55 -3.35 4.13
C VAL A 147 4.57 -1.83 4.12
N ALA A 148 5.55 -1.26 4.84
CA ALA A 148 5.90 0.15 4.80
C ALA A 148 7.14 0.34 3.92
N ILE A 149 7.06 1.28 2.97
CA ILE A 149 8.17 1.81 2.20
C ILE A 149 8.39 3.24 2.69
N ILE A 150 9.57 3.55 3.16
CA ILE A 150 10.01 4.90 3.53
C ILE A 150 11.10 5.30 2.56
N ALA A 151 11.00 6.49 1.98
CA ALA A 151 11.97 7.00 1.03
C ALA A 151 12.09 8.52 1.14
N HIS A 152 13.20 9.09 0.69
CA HIS A 152 13.48 10.53 0.76
C HIS A 152 13.57 11.16 -0.64
N LYS A 153 13.08 12.42 -0.73
CA LYS A 153 13.16 13.22 -1.96
C LYS A 153 14.56 13.77 -2.18
#